data_c954ae2d92e7eaecc53ab6d71ec77926
#
_entry.id   c954ae2d92e7eaecc53ab6d71ec77926
#
_cell.length_a   1.000
_cell.length_b   1.000
_cell.length_c   1.000
_cell.angle_alpha   90.00
_cell.angle_beta   90.00
_cell.angle_gamma   90.00
#
_symmetry.space_group_name_H-M   'P 1'
#
loop_
_entity.id
_entity.type
_entity.pdbx_description
1 polymer ?
#
loop_
_entity_poly.entity_id
_entity_poly.type
_entity_poly.pdbx_seq_one_letter_code
_entity_poly.pdbx_strand_id
1 'polypeptide(L)'
;LVIGGSGSGKTRFFVKPNLMQCVSKDYPTSFVITDPKGSLIGEVGQLLVRCGYRVKVLNTINFSKSMRYNPFRYIHSEKDILKLVNTLICNTKGEGEKSAEDFWIKSERLLYSALIGYIWYEAPDDEMNFTTLLEMINASEAREDDPEFQSPVDQMFERLEEKDPEHFAVRQYRKFLLSAGKTRSSILISCGARLAPFDIREVRELMEDDELELDTIGDKKTALFLIMSDTDTTFNFILAMVQSQLINLLCDRADDKYG
;
A
#
# COMPACT_ATOMS: atom_id res chain seq x y z
N LEU A 1 24.81 -12.23 -1.15
CA LEU A 1 23.94 -13.10 -1.92
C LEU A 1 24.25 -14.55 -1.60
N VAL A 2 23.23 -15.35 -1.18
CA VAL A 2 23.34 -16.79 -0.88
C VAL A 2 22.51 -17.56 -1.90
N ILE A 3 23.17 -18.38 -2.70
CA ILE A 3 22.55 -19.17 -3.78
C ILE A 3 22.62 -20.65 -3.42
N GLY A 4 21.53 -21.38 -3.68
CA GLY A 4 21.47 -22.83 -3.49
C GLY A 4 20.13 -23.39 -3.93
N GLY A 5 20.11 -24.63 -4.40
CA GLY A 5 18.88 -25.32 -4.81
C GLY A 5 17.91 -25.57 -3.66
N SER A 6 16.75 -26.14 -3.97
CA SER A 6 15.79 -26.57 -2.95
C SER A 6 16.45 -27.62 -2.03
N GLY A 7 16.18 -27.54 -0.73
CA GLY A 7 16.77 -28.47 0.24
C GLY A 7 18.26 -28.25 0.60
N SER A 8 18.95 -27.25 -0.01
CA SER A 8 20.39 -26.99 0.28
C SER A 8 20.66 -26.43 1.68
N GLY A 9 19.65 -26.27 2.50
CA GLY A 9 19.79 -25.81 3.89
C GLY A 9 19.97 -24.31 4.09
N LYS A 10 19.69 -23.46 3.07
CA LYS A 10 19.80 -22.00 3.17
C LYS A 10 19.12 -21.43 4.42
N THR A 11 17.88 -21.82 4.67
CA THR A 11 17.13 -21.36 5.85
C THR A 11 17.79 -21.83 7.15
N ARG A 12 18.22 -23.10 7.22
CA ARG A 12 18.79 -23.70 8.42
C ARG A 12 20.17 -23.18 8.77
N PHE A 13 21.05 -23.05 7.77
CA PHE A 13 22.47 -22.77 8.00
C PHE A 13 22.84 -21.30 7.78
N PHE A 14 21.98 -20.52 7.15
CA PHE A 14 22.24 -19.09 6.94
C PHE A 14 21.17 -18.22 7.61
N VAL A 15 19.88 -18.34 7.23
CA VAL A 15 18.85 -17.42 7.71
C VAL A 15 18.69 -17.49 9.23
N LYS A 16 18.46 -18.68 9.79
CA LYS A 16 18.24 -18.84 11.23
C LYS A 16 19.43 -18.41 12.08
N PRO A 17 20.71 -18.79 11.77
CA PRO A 17 21.85 -18.30 12.53
C PRO A 17 21.98 -16.77 12.49
N ASN A 18 21.71 -16.12 11.34
CA ASN A 18 21.75 -14.67 11.26
C ASN A 18 20.66 -14.02 12.13
N LEU A 19 19.43 -14.57 12.13
CA LEU A 19 18.36 -14.09 13.03
C LEU A 19 18.74 -14.23 14.51
N MET A 20 19.42 -15.33 14.87
CA MET A 20 19.90 -15.52 16.25
C MET A 20 20.95 -14.46 16.64
N GLN A 21 21.77 -14.01 15.70
CA GLN A 21 22.73 -12.92 15.95
C GLN A 21 22.03 -11.57 16.14
N CYS A 22 20.94 -11.27 15.42
CA CYS A 22 20.16 -10.07 15.59
C CYS A 22 19.52 -9.94 16.99
N VAL A 23 19.42 -11.04 17.74
CA VAL A 23 18.86 -11.09 19.10
C VAL A 23 19.85 -10.61 20.17
N SER A 24 21.07 -10.21 19.78
CA SER A 24 22.10 -9.69 20.70
C SER A 24 21.54 -8.63 21.64
N LYS A 25 21.99 -8.65 22.89
CA LYS A 25 21.66 -7.61 23.87
C LYS A 25 22.49 -6.35 23.66
N ASP A 26 23.69 -6.50 23.14
CA ASP A 26 24.63 -5.40 22.95
C ASP A 26 24.31 -4.60 21.69
N TYR A 27 23.79 -5.26 20.65
CA TYR A 27 23.42 -4.66 19.36
C TYR A 27 22.04 -5.13 18.92
N PRO A 28 20.96 -4.67 19.60
CA PRO A 28 19.62 -5.08 19.22
C PRO A 28 19.26 -4.53 17.84
N THR A 29 18.87 -5.41 16.93
CA THR A 29 18.56 -5.05 15.54
C THR A 29 17.12 -5.41 15.23
N SER A 30 16.31 -4.46 14.77
CA SER A 30 15.04 -4.74 14.13
C SER A 30 15.26 -5.35 12.75
N PHE A 31 14.36 -6.20 12.29
CA PHE A 31 14.50 -6.81 10.98
C PHE A 31 13.15 -7.11 10.32
N VAL A 32 13.19 -7.17 9.01
CA VAL A 32 12.05 -7.53 8.16
C VAL A 32 12.40 -8.79 7.38
N ILE A 33 11.51 -9.75 7.40
CA ILE A 33 11.72 -11.05 6.75
C ILE A 33 10.56 -11.36 5.83
N THR A 34 10.88 -11.62 4.57
CA THR A 34 9.95 -12.31 3.68
C THR A 34 10.01 -13.80 3.97
N ASP A 35 8.91 -14.37 4.46
CA ASP A 35 8.80 -15.77 4.88
C ASP A 35 7.79 -16.53 4.01
N PRO A 36 8.21 -17.07 2.87
CA PRO A 36 7.34 -17.87 2.04
C PRO A 36 6.78 -19.05 2.86
N LYS A 37 5.46 -19.20 2.87
CA LYS A 37 4.72 -20.24 3.62
C LYS A 37 4.61 -20.03 5.13
N GLY A 38 5.27 -19.02 5.73
CA GLY A 38 5.20 -18.77 7.17
C GLY A 38 5.88 -19.84 8.06
N SER A 39 6.81 -20.61 7.51
CA SER A 39 7.49 -21.64 8.27
C SER A 39 8.50 -21.09 9.28
N LEU A 40 9.14 -19.98 8.93
CA LEU A 40 10.19 -19.40 9.74
C LEU A 40 9.63 -18.78 11.02
N ILE A 41 8.52 -18.03 10.93
CA ILE A 41 7.87 -17.47 12.12
C ILE A 41 7.42 -18.57 13.09
N GLY A 42 6.93 -19.70 12.59
CA GLY A 42 6.53 -20.85 13.41
C GLY A 42 7.69 -21.41 14.23
N GLU A 43 8.92 -21.36 13.69
CA GLU A 43 10.11 -21.91 14.35
C GLU A 43 10.80 -20.90 15.30
N VAL A 44 10.85 -19.61 14.94
CA VAL A 44 11.62 -18.61 15.69
C VAL A 44 10.77 -17.58 16.43
N GLY A 45 9.48 -17.44 16.10
CA GLY A 45 8.63 -16.35 16.61
C GLY A 45 8.55 -16.33 18.13
N GLN A 46 8.34 -17.49 18.79
CA GLN A 46 8.26 -17.56 20.24
C GLN A 46 9.59 -17.19 20.93
N LEU A 47 10.72 -17.56 20.33
CA LEU A 47 12.04 -17.18 20.82
C LEU A 47 12.21 -15.66 20.74
N LEU A 48 11.83 -15.05 19.63
CA LEU A 48 11.92 -13.59 19.44
C LEU A 48 11.09 -12.84 20.49
N VAL A 49 9.87 -13.28 20.76
CA VAL A 49 9.04 -12.71 21.83
C VAL A 49 9.75 -12.80 23.19
N ARG A 50 10.33 -13.95 23.53
CA ARG A 50 11.11 -14.14 24.77
C ARG A 50 12.35 -13.25 24.85
N CYS A 51 12.90 -12.88 23.68
CA CYS A 51 14.04 -11.95 23.58
C CYS A 51 13.62 -10.49 23.54
N GLY A 52 12.34 -10.19 23.79
CA GLY A 52 11.80 -8.82 23.87
C GLY A 52 11.51 -8.16 22.53
N TYR A 53 11.38 -8.94 21.44
CA TYR A 53 10.91 -8.41 20.18
C TYR A 53 9.40 -8.22 20.18
N ARG A 54 8.95 -7.11 19.58
CA ARG A 54 7.60 -7.01 19.05
C ARG A 54 7.56 -7.78 17.73
N VAL A 55 6.78 -8.85 17.69
CA VAL A 55 6.61 -9.64 16.48
C VAL A 55 5.38 -9.14 15.73
N LYS A 56 5.59 -8.63 14.53
CA LYS A 56 4.55 -8.15 13.62
C LYS A 56 4.44 -9.09 12.43
N VAL A 57 3.22 -9.31 11.96
CA VAL A 57 2.95 -10.29 10.89
C VAL A 57 1.99 -9.71 9.89
N LEU A 58 2.42 -9.63 8.63
CA LEU A 58 1.53 -9.44 7.49
C LEU A 58 1.46 -10.76 6.72
N ASN A 59 0.26 -11.33 6.58
CA ASN A 59 0.05 -12.64 5.97
C ASN A 59 -0.95 -12.55 4.82
N THR A 60 -0.45 -12.62 3.59
CA THR A 60 -1.28 -12.59 2.38
C THR A 60 -1.74 -13.98 1.91
N ILE A 61 -1.32 -15.06 2.59
CA ILE A 61 -1.83 -16.42 2.34
C ILE A 61 -3.09 -16.67 3.15
N ASN A 62 -3.12 -16.18 4.39
CA ASN A 62 -4.25 -16.33 5.29
C ASN A 62 -4.49 -15.03 6.04
N PHE A 63 -5.41 -14.22 5.54
CA PHE A 63 -5.71 -12.89 6.07
C PHE A 63 -6.19 -12.92 7.52
N SER A 64 -6.89 -14.00 7.97
CA SER A 64 -7.34 -14.12 9.36
C SER A 64 -6.18 -14.25 10.38
N LYS A 65 -4.97 -14.53 9.90
CA LYS A 65 -3.73 -14.62 10.69
C LYS A 65 -2.79 -13.43 10.45
N SER A 66 -3.28 -12.39 9.84
CA SER A 66 -2.53 -11.18 9.55
C SER A 66 -2.88 -10.08 10.55
N MET A 67 -1.92 -9.24 10.86
CA MET A 67 -2.17 -7.92 11.41
C MET A 67 -2.67 -6.99 10.32
N ARG A 68 -3.45 -5.98 10.68
CA ARG A 68 -4.01 -4.98 9.77
C ARG A 68 -2.94 -4.00 9.33
N TYR A 69 -3.08 -3.51 8.11
CA TYR A 69 -2.18 -2.55 7.50
C TYR A 69 -2.98 -1.53 6.69
N ASN A 70 -2.97 -0.29 7.11
CA ASN A 70 -3.62 0.80 6.39
C ASN A 70 -2.56 1.77 5.84
N PRO A 71 -2.34 1.82 4.51
CA PRO A 71 -1.35 2.69 3.90
C PRO A 71 -1.59 4.19 4.14
N PHE A 72 -2.84 4.61 4.39
CA PHE A 72 -3.16 6.02 4.65
C PHE A 72 -2.53 6.53 5.95
N ARG A 73 -2.30 5.66 6.94
CA ARG A 73 -1.65 6.03 8.21
C ARG A 73 -0.20 6.49 8.07
N TYR A 74 0.41 6.21 6.93
CA TYR A 74 1.80 6.55 6.62
C TYR A 74 1.94 7.66 5.57
N ILE A 75 0.87 8.37 5.28
CA ILE A 75 0.88 9.58 4.46
C ILE A 75 1.10 10.78 5.37
N HIS A 76 2.22 11.46 5.20
CA HIS A 76 2.58 12.68 5.95
C HIS A 76 2.67 13.91 5.05
N SER A 77 2.65 13.70 3.73
CA SER A 77 2.78 14.76 2.74
C SER A 77 2.18 14.37 1.40
N GLU A 78 1.95 15.36 0.53
CA GLU A 78 1.53 15.14 -0.87
C GLU A 78 2.52 14.23 -1.64
N LYS A 79 3.81 14.26 -1.27
CA LYS A 79 4.83 13.38 -1.87
C LYS A 79 4.54 11.92 -1.57
N ASP A 80 4.03 11.61 -0.37
CA ASP A 80 3.73 10.24 0.03
C ASP A 80 2.48 9.72 -0.69
N ILE A 81 1.49 10.61 -0.97
CA ILE A 81 0.36 10.29 -1.84
C ILE A 81 0.87 9.84 -3.21
N LEU A 82 1.77 10.62 -3.84
CA LEU A 82 2.32 10.28 -5.15
C LEU A 82 3.14 8.98 -5.14
N LYS A 83 3.89 8.72 -4.06
CA LYS A 83 4.64 7.46 -3.88
C LYS A 83 3.67 6.27 -3.74
N LEU A 84 2.61 6.40 -2.92
CA LEU A 84 1.61 5.35 -2.74
C LEU A 84 0.90 5.03 -4.07
N VAL A 85 0.43 6.05 -4.78
CA VAL A 85 -0.21 5.90 -6.10
C VAL A 85 0.74 5.22 -7.10
N ASN A 86 2.01 5.63 -7.14
CA ASN A 86 2.98 5.00 -8.03
C ASN A 86 3.20 3.52 -7.68
N THR A 87 3.33 3.20 -6.39
CA THR A 87 3.53 1.82 -5.92
C THR A 87 2.31 0.95 -6.24
N LEU A 88 1.09 1.47 -6.03
CA LEU A 88 -0.16 0.80 -6.38
C LEU A 88 -0.19 0.47 -7.87
N ILE A 89 0.00 1.47 -8.74
CA ILE A 89 -0.07 1.31 -10.20
C ILE A 89 1.01 0.33 -10.69
N CYS A 90 2.25 0.46 -10.20
CA CYS A 90 3.35 -0.40 -10.66
C CYS A 90 3.17 -1.88 -10.27
N ASN A 91 2.51 -2.17 -9.16
CA ASN A 91 2.39 -3.53 -8.63
C ASN A 91 1.01 -4.19 -8.89
N THR A 92 0.09 -3.47 -9.53
CA THR A 92 -1.21 -4.00 -9.96
C THR A 92 -1.35 -4.05 -11.48
N LYS A 93 -0.24 -4.00 -12.23
CA LYS A 93 -0.24 -4.15 -13.69
C LYS A 93 -0.61 -5.57 -14.09
N GLY A 94 -1.49 -5.70 -15.08
CA GLY A 94 -1.77 -6.97 -15.74
C GLY A 94 -0.57 -7.48 -16.56
N GLU A 95 -0.49 -8.80 -16.78
CA GLU A 95 0.50 -9.38 -17.69
C GLU A 95 0.24 -8.89 -19.14
N GLY A 96 1.20 -8.23 -19.75
CA GLY A 96 1.15 -7.82 -21.15
C GLY A 96 0.95 -6.33 -21.44
N GLU A 97 0.82 -5.51 -20.41
CA GLU A 97 0.75 -4.05 -20.58
C GLU A 97 2.07 -3.47 -21.15
N LYS A 98 2.07 -3.17 -22.45
CA LYS A 98 3.21 -2.55 -23.17
C LYS A 98 3.02 -1.04 -23.35
N SER A 99 4.09 -0.35 -23.64
CA SER A 99 4.32 1.09 -23.68
C SER A 99 3.32 2.03 -24.42
N ALA A 100 2.29 1.52 -25.10
CA ALA A 100 1.20 2.35 -25.65
C ALA A 100 0.26 2.91 -24.57
N GLU A 101 0.43 2.49 -23.33
CA GLU A 101 -0.42 2.75 -22.16
C GLU A 101 0.00 3.96 -21.33
N ASP A 102 1.00 4.71 -21.77
CA ASP A 102 1.53 5.85 -21.00
C ASP A 102 0.44 6.91 -20.68
N PHE A 103 -0.48 7.11 -21.60
CA PHE A 103 -1.61 8.02 -21.41
C PHE A 103 -2.60 7.53 -20.34
N TRP A 104 -3.00 6.24 -20.40
CA TRP A 104 -3.95 5.64 -19.46
C TRP A 104 -3.38 5.64 -18.05
N ILE A 105 -2.15 5.17 -17.89
CA ILE A 105 -1.43 5.15 -16.60
C ILE A 105 -1.28 6.55 -16.01
N LYS A 106 -0.97 7.56 -16.84
CA LYS A 106 -0.90 8.96 -16.39
C LYS A 106 -2.26 9.48 -15.92
N SER A 107 -3.32 9.13 -16.61
CA SER A 107 -4.69 9.55 -16.27
C SER A 107 -5.20 8.84 -15.01
N GLU A 108 -4.96 7.53 -14.87
CA GLU A 108 -5.23 6.78 -13.63
C GLU A 108 -4.50 7.40 -12.44
N ARG A 109 -3.22 7.77 -12.63
CA ARG A 109 -2.41 8.42 -11.60
C ARG A 109 -3.01 9.74 -11.13
N LEU A 110 -3.52 10.55 -12.06
CA LEU A 110 -4.19 11.81 -11.71
C LEU A 110 -5.44 11.56 -10.88
N LEU A 111 -6.29 10.61 -11.30
CA LEU A 111 -7.51 10.27 -10.57
C LEU A 111 -7.19 9.72 -9.18
N TYR A 112 -6.32 8.72 -9.06
CA TYR A 112 -5.92 8.19 -7.75
C TYR A 112 -5.30 9.25 -6.85
N SER A 113 -4.45 10.13 -7.40
CA SER A 113 -3.85 11.22 -6.61
C SER A 113 -4.90 12.22 -6.13
N ALA A 114 -5.93 12.49 -6.94
CA ALA A 114 -7.05 13.34 -6.56
C ALA A 114 -7.88 12.71 -5.45
N LEU A 115 -8.32 11.45 -5.63
CA LEU A 115 -9.19 10.76 -4.67
C LEU A 115 -8.47 10.48 -3.34
N ILE A 116 -7.25 9.94 -3.37
CA ILE A 116 -6.46 9.70 -2.16
C ILE A 116 -6.13 11.02 -1.46
N GLY A 117 -5.82 12.08 -2.24
CA GLY A 117 -5.61 13.42 -1.69
C GLY A 117 -6.87 13.97 -1.02
N TYR A 118 -8.04 13.80 -1.64
CA TYR A 118 -9.31 14.20 -1.03
C TYR A 118 -9.56 13.46 0.29
N ILE A 119 -9.42 12.13 0.29
CA ILE A 119 -9.61 11.30 1.48
C ILE A 119 -8.65 11.73 2.60
N TRP A 120 -7.38 11.94 2.29
CA TRP A 120 -6.37 12.28 3.28
C TRP A 120 -6.58 13.65 3.93
N TYR A 121 -7.09 14.64 3.19
CA TYR A 121 -7.30 16.00 3.69
C TYR A 121 -8.68 16.22 4.32
N GLU A 122 -9.73 15.62 3.76
CA GLU A 122 -11.12 15.98 4.05
C GLU A 122 -11.92 14.88 4.76
N ALA A 123 -11.47 13.60 4.70
CA ALA A 123 -12.20 12.51 5.32
C ALA A 123 -11.88 12.40 6.83
N PRO A 124 -12.83 11.93 7.64
CA PRO A 124 -12.56 11.56 9.03
C PRO A 124 -11.64 10.34 9.11
N ASP A 125 -10.98 10.16 10.27
CA ASP A 125 -9.94 9.14 10.48
C ASP A 125 -10.38 7.71 10.15
N ASP A 126 -11.62 7.35 10.39
CA ASP A 126 -12.21 6.04 10.15
C ASP A 126 -12.54 5.79 8.68
N GLU A 127 -12.62 6.83 7.87
CA GLU A 127 -12.82 6.77 6.42
C GLU A 127 -11.50 6.87 5.63
N MET A 128 -10.36 7.13 6.28
CA MET A 128 -9.05 7.16 5.61
C MET A 128 -8.56 5.75 5.29
N ASN A 129 -9.12 5.10 4.28
CA ASN A 129 -8.78 3.74 3.89
C ASN A 129 -9.10 3.44 2.41
N PHE A 130 -8.73 2.24 1.94
CA PHE A 130 -8.99 1.82 0.55
C PHE A 130 -10.46 1.47 0.28
N THR A 131 -11.27 1.19 1.29
CA THR A 131 -12.72 0.99 1.11
C THR A 131 -13.37 2.29 0.64
N THR A 132 -13.06 3.41 1.29
CA THR A 132 -13.52 4.74 0.86
C THR A 132 -13.04 5.10 -0.55
N LEU A 133 -11.79 4.78 -0.88
CA LEU A 133 -11.27 4.99 -2.25
C LEU A 133 -12.09 4.20 -3.28
N LEU A 134 -12.39 2.94 -3.00
CA LEU A 134 -13.20 2.09 -3.89
C LEU A 134 -14.62 2.63 -4.03
N GLU A 135 -15.23 3.06 -2.94
CA GLU A 135 -16.58 3.68 -2.95
C GLU A 135 -16.60 4.97 -3.78
N MET A 136 -15.58 5.82 -3.65
CA MET A 136 -15.47 7.03 -4.48
C MET A 136 -15.31 6.69 -5.97
N ILE A 137 -14.53 5.67 -6.34
CA ILE A 137 -14.41 5.24 -7.74
C ILE A 137 -15.75 4.70 -8.25
N ASN A 138 -16.45 3.90 -7.45
CA ASN A 138 -17.76 3.36 -7.82
C ASN A 138 -18.84 4.45 -7.91
N ALA A 139 -18.72 5.52 -7.13
CA ALA A 139 -19.60 6.69 -7.20
C ALA A 139 -19.22 7.68 -8.32
N SER A 140 -18.03 7.49 -8.92
CA SER A 140 -17.60 8.28 -10.07
C SER A 140 -18.25 7.72 -11.33
N GLU A 141 -19.01 8.55 -12.03
CA GLU A 141 -19.69 8.19 -13.27
C GLU A 141 -19.39 9.26 -14.33
N ALA A 142 -19.20 8.83 -15.56
CA ALA A 142 -19.10 9.74 -16.70
C ALA A 142 -20.08 9.27 -17.77
N ARG A 143 -20.95 10.16 -18.25
CA ARG A 143 -21.94 9.87 -19.28
C ARG A 143 -21.49 10.46 -20.62
N GLU A 144 -21.54 9.67 -21.67
CA GLU A 144 -21.19 10.10 -23.01
C GLU A 144 -22.31 10.96 -23.66
N ASP A 145 -23.55 10.65 -23.30
CA ASP A 145 -24.77 11.26 -23.81
C ASP A 145 -25.17 12.53 -23.07
N ASP A 146 -24.57 12.80 -21.92
CA ASP A 146 -24.82 13.97 -21.10
C ASP A 146 -23.50 14.58 -20.60
N PRO A 147 -22.91 15.51 -21.37
CA PRO A 147 -21.65 16.18 -21.00
C PRO A 147 -21.75 17.06 -19.74
N GLU A 148 -22.97 17.46 -19.35
CA GLU A 148 -23.21 18.28 -18.15
C GLU A 148 -23.50 17.43 -16.91
N PHE A 149 -23.55 16.11 -17.06
CA PHE A 149 -23.77 15.21 -15.94
C PHE A 149 -22.62 15.29 -14.92
N GLN A 150 -22.99 15.50 -13.68
CA GLN A 150 -22.08 15.53 -12.54
C GLN A 150 -22.36 14.33 -11.62
N SER A 151 -21.37 13.47 -11.43
CA SER A 151 -21.41 12.42 -10.43
C SER A 151 -21.38 12.98 -9.00
N PRO A 152 -21.73 12.21 -7.98
CA PRO A 152 -21.56 12.63 -6.59
C PRO A 152 -20.12 13.08 -6.28
N VAL A 153 -19.13 12.42 -6.87
CA VAL A 153 -17.71 12.76 -6.70
C VAL A 153 -17.36 14.09 -7.38
N ASP A 154 -17.88 14.34 -8.60
CA ASP A 154 -17.70 15.65 -9.25
C ASP A 154 -18.23 16.78 -8.34
N GLN A 155 -19.40 16.61 -7.74
CA GLN A 155 -19.99 17.60 -6.82
C GLN A 155 -19.16 17.78 -5.53
N MET A 156 -18.54 16.72 -5.02
CA MET A 156 -17.63 16.84 -3.86
C MET A 156 -16.41 17.69 -4.22
N PHE A 157 -15.80 17.46 -5.37
CA PHE A 157 -14.66 18.24 -5.84
C PHE A 157 -15.03 19.70 -6.18
N GLU A 158 -16.20 19.96 -6.74
CA GLU A 158 -16.70 21.32 -7.00
C GLU A 158 -16.81 22.12 -5.70
N ARG A 159 -17.41 21.54 -4.65
CA ARG A 159 -17.50 22.18 -3.32
C ARG A 159 -16.13 22.45 -2.70
N LEU A 160 -15.18 21.53 -2.88
CA LEU A 160 -13.82 21.70 -2.39
C LEU A 160 -13.10 22.80 -3.19
N GLU A 161 -13.32 22.87 -4.50
CA GLU A 161 -12.76 23.89 -5.39
C GLU A 161 -13.28 25.30 -5.07
N GLU A 162 -14.57 25.44 -4.73
CA GLU A 162 -15.16 26.71 -4.27
C GLU A 162 -14.49 27.18 -2.97
N LYS A 163 -14.13 26.26 -2.07
CA LYS A 163 -13.52 26.55 -0.78
C LYS A 163 -12.02 26.83 -0.90
N ASP A 164 -11.29 26.00 -1.66
CA ASP A 164 -9.83 26.09 -1.90
C ASP A 164 -9.47 25.69 -3.34
N PRO A 165 -9.42 26.64 -4.28
CA PRO A 165 -9.06 26.36 -5.67
C PRO A 165 -7.65 25.82 -5.88
N GLU A 166 -6.73 26.03 -4.91
CA GLU A 166 -5.35 25.59 -4.97
C GLU A 166 -5.11 24.26 -4.23
N HIS A 167 -6.16 23.67 -3.68
CA HIS A 167 -6.09 22.41 -2.99
C HIS A 167 -5.46 21.30 -3.87
N PHE A 168 -4.53 20.52 -3.30
CA PHE A 168 -3.80 19.48 -4.05
C PHE A 168 -4.74 18.54 -4.82
N ALA A 169 -5.77 18.01 -4.15
CA ALA A 169 -6.73 17.08 -4.75
C ALA A 169 -7.49 17.72 -5.91
N VAL A 170 -7.94 18.98 -5.76
CA VAL A 170 -8.62 19.75 -6.80
C VAL A 170 -7.72 19.92 -8.03
N ARG A 171 -6.46 20.30 -7.83
CA ARG A 171 -5.51 20.44 -8.94
C ARG A 171 -5.26 19.14 -9.71
N GLN A 172 -5.26 17.99 -9.03
CA GLN A 172 -5.14 16.69 -9.70
C GLN A 172 -6.44 16.34 -10.44
N TYR A 173 -7.60 16.58 -9.81
CA TYR A 173 -8.89 16.28 -10.39
C TYR A 173 -9.19 17.13 -11.64
N ARG A 174 -8.89 18.42 -11.62
CA ARG A 174 -8.98 19.30 -12.81
C ARG A 174 -8.22 18.76 -14.00
N LYS A 175 -6.99 18.25 -13.78
CA LYS A 175 -6.18 17.64 -14.85
C LYS A 175 -6.83 16.36 -15.41
N PHE A 176 -7.42 15.54 -14.54
CA PHE A 176 -8.17 14.36 -14.95
C PHE A 176 -9.40 14.74 -15.80
N LEU A 177 -10.12 15.81 -15.41
CA LEU A 177 -11.30 16.32 -16.12
C LEU A 177 -11.01 16.86 -17.54
N LEU A 178 -9.74 17.15 -17.88
CA LEU A 178 -9.37 17.53 -19.25
C LEU A 178 -9.58 16.38 -20.25
N SER A 179 -9.75 15.15 -19.79
CA SER A 179 -10.08 14.00 -20.64
C SER A 179 -11.53 14.09 -21.12
N ALA A 180 -11.78 13.75 -22.40
CA ALA A 180 -13.14 13.69 -22.96
C ALA A 180 -13.99 12.61 -22.25
N GLY A 181 -15.32 12.77 -22.21
CA GLY A 181 -16.24 11.89 -21.48
C GLY A 181 -16.04 10.40 -21.72
N LYS A 182 -15.91 9.96 -22.99
CA LYS A 182 -15.61 8.57 -23.34
C LYS A 182 -14.30 8.09 -22.76
N THR A 183 -13.27 8.93 -22.78
CA THR A 183 -11.96 8.63 -22.20
C THR A 183 -12.07 8.55 -20.67
N ARG A 184 -12.84 9.44 -20.03
CA ARG A 184 -13.11 9.39 -18.58
C ARG A 184 -13.73 8.07 -18.16
N SER A 185 -14.79 7.62 -18.86
CA SER A 185 -15.44 6.32 -18.59
C SER A 185 -14.45 5.18 -18.66
N SER A 186 -13.59 5.16 -19.69
CA SER A 186 -12.58 4.11 -19.84
C SER A 186 -11.52 4.15 -18.73
N ILE A 187 -11.11 5.33 -18.28
CA ILE A 187 -10.16 5.49 -17.15
C ILE A 187 -10.80 4.98 -15.85
N LEU A 188 -12.08 5.32 -15.59
CA LEU A 188 -12.82 4.84 -14.41
C LEU A 188 -12.91 3.31 -14.39
N ILE A 189 -13.24 2.69 -15.53
CA ILE A 189 -13.26 1.23 -15.67
C ILE A 189 -11.87 0.63 -15.37
N SER A 190 -10.81 1.23 -15.91
CA SER A 190 -9.43 0.76 -15.68
C SER A 190 -9.04 0.87 -14.20
N CYS A 191 -9.37 1.99 -13.54
CA CYS A 191 -9.15 2.17 -12.11
C CYS A 191 -9.93 1.13 -11.28
N GLY A 192 -11.22 0.92 -11.57
CA GLY A 192 -12.03 -0.10 -10.90
C GLY A 192 -11.45 -1.50 -11.08
N ALA A 193 -11.05 -1.88 -12.30
CA ALA A 193 -10.44 -3.18 -12.58
C ALA A 193 -9.12 -3.37 -11.81
N ARG A 194 -8.31 -2.33 -11.66
CA ARG A 194 -7.06 -2.37 -10.88
C ARG A 194 -7.31 -2.55 -9.38
N LEU A 195 -8.41 -2.05 -8.87
CA LEU A 195 -8.81 -2.22 -7.47
C LEU A 195 -9.68 -3.45 -7.21
N ALA A 196 -9.95 -4.30 -8.22
CA ALA A 196 -10.74 -5.52 -8.05
C ALA A 196 -10.29 -6.42 -6.87
N PRO A 197 -9.00 -6.56 -6.52
CA PRO A 197 -8.60 -7.29 -5.32
C PRO A 197 -9.20 -6.75 -4.02
N PHE A 198 -9.57 -5.47 -3.96
CA PHE A 198 -10.20 -4.84 -2.79
C PHE A 198 -11.73 -5.13 -2.70
N ASP A 199 -12.33 -5.77 -3.71
CA ASP A 199 -13.70 -6.28 -3.60
C ASP A 199 -13.77 -7.50 -2.66
N ILE A 200 -12.62 -8.14 -2.40
CA ILE A 200 -12.51 -9.25 -1.45
C ILE A 200 -12.62 -8.69 -0.04
N ARG A 201 -13.62 -9.17 0.71
CA ARG A 201 -13.93 -8.70 2.06
C ARG A 201 -12.71 -8.76 2.99
N GLU A 202 -11.97 -9.87 2.96
CA GLU A 202 -10.80 -10.08 3.81
C GLU A 202 -9.66 -9.08 3.50
N VAL A 203 -9.53 -8.64 2.25
CA VAL A 203 -8.56 -7.62 1.85
C VAL A 203 -8.97 -6.25 2.38
N ARG A 204 -10.26 -5.90 2.31
CA ARG A 204 -10.77 -4.66 2.90
C ARG A 204 -10.55 -4.63 4.42
N GLU A 205 -10.96 -5.70 5.12
CA GLU A 205 -10.77 -5.83 6.58
C GLU A 205 -9.28 -5.74 6.97
N LEU A 206 -8.38 -6.29 6.15
CA LEU A 206 -6.93 -6.18 6.35
C LEU A 206 -6.44 -4.73 6.27
N MET A 207 -7.01 -3.93 5.37
CA MET A 207 -6.52 -2.58 5.03
C MET A 207 -7.39 -1.44 5.59
N GLU A 208 -8.33 -1.75 6.48
CA GLU A 208 -9.21 -0.78 7.12
C GLU A 208 -8.49 0.00 8.23
N ASP A 209 -7.67 -0.70 9.02
CA ASP A 209 -6.97 -0.16 10.18
C ASP A 209 -5.48 -0.53 10.17
N ASP A 210 -4.68 -0.01 11.10
CA ASP A 210 -3.24 -0.28 11.15
C ASP A 210 -2.79 -0.87 12.49
N GLU A 211 -2.14 -2.03 12.42
CA GLU A 211 -1.51 -2.70 13.55
C GLU A 211 -0.01 -2.90 13.34
N LEU A 212 0.49 -2.63 12.11
CA LEU A 212 1.91 -2.83 11.80
C LEU A 212 2.80 -1.78 12.44
N GLU A 213 2.33 -0.53 12.59
CA GLU A 213 3.10 0.57 13.17
C GLU A 213 4.50 0.68 12.52
N LEU A 214 4.55 0.75 11.18
CA LEU A 214 5.80 0.71 10.41
C LEU A 214 6.77 1.84 10.80
N ASP A 215 6.24 2.99 11.15
CA ASP A 215 6.97 4.18 11.61
C ASP A 215 7.77 3.96 12.90
N THR A 216 7.43 2.93 13.67
CA THR A 216 8.08 2.60 14.95
C THR A 216 9.15 1.51 14.85
N ILE A 217 9.32 0.85 13.69
CA ILE A 217 10.22 -0.31 13.54
C ILE A 217 11.69 0.07 13.78
N GLY A 218 12.09 1.28 13.39
CA GLY A 218 13.46 1.78 13.65
C GLY A 218 13.72 2.12 15.12
N ASP A 219 12.70 2.48 15.88
CA ASP A 219 12.82 2.93 17.27
C ASP A 219 12.58 1.81 18.30
N LYS A 220 11.82 0.81 17.94
CA LYS A 220 11.42 -0.28 18.84
C LYS A 220 11.89 -1.61 18.27
N LYS A 221 12.50 -2.45 19.11
CA LYS A 221 13.00 -3.78 18.72
C LYS A 221 11.87 -4.63 18.14
N THR A 222 11.81 -4.71 16.81
CA THR A 222 10.71 -5.30 16.06
C THR A 222 11.20 -6.35 15.07
N ALA A 223 10.45 -7.43 14.97
CA ALA A 223 10.59 -8.45 13.93
C ALA A 223 9.32 -8.45 13.07
N LEU A 224 9.41 -7.96 11.85
CA LEU A 224 8.31 -7.96 10.90
C LEU A 224 8.42 -9.16 9.96
N PHE A 225 7.42 -10.02 9.95
CA PHE A 225 7.30 -11.13 9.03
C PHE A 225 6.30 -10.82 7.93
N LEU A 226 6.77 -10.88 6.68
CA LEU A 226 5.94 -10.73 5.48
C LEU A 226 5.73 -12.14 4.90
N ILE A 227 4.57 -12.72 5.18
CA ILE A 227 4.21 -14.06 4.72
C ILE A 227 3.48 -13.93 3.39
N MET A 228 4.03 -14.55 2.36
CA MET A 228 3.51 -14.49 1.00
C MET A 228 3.55 -15.86 0.33
N SER A 229 2.69 -16.07 -0.67
CA SER A 229 2.75 -17.25 -1.51
C SER A 229 3.97 -17.22 -2.42
N ASP A 230 4.58 -18.38 -2.66
CA ASP A 230 5.65 -18.58 -3.65
C ASP A 230 5.08 -18.95 -5.04
N THR A 231 3.78 -19.20 -5.14
CA THR A 231 3.10 -19.65 -6.37
C THR A 231 2.01 -18.71 -6.84
N ASP A 232 1.47 -17.85 -5.96
CA ASP A 232 0.40 -16.89 -6.25
C ASP A 232 0.87 -15.46 -5.95
N THR A 233 0.82 -14.63 -6.96
CA THR A 233 1.28 -13.23 -6.91
C THR A 233 0.16 -12.21 -6.75
N THR A 234 -1.11 -12.66 -6.69
CA THR A 234 -2.30 -11.81 -6.70
C THR A 234 -2.24 -10.69 -5.66
N PHE A 235 -1.75 -10.98 -4.45
CA PHE A 235 -1.70 -10.02 -3.34
C PHE A 235 -0.31 -9.43 -3.07
N ASN A 236 0.65 -9.63 -3.97
CA ASN A 236 2.01 -9.11 -3.81
C ASN A 236 2.07 -7.58 -3.79
N PHE A 237 1.07 -6.91 -4.38
CA PHE A 237 0.98 -5.44 -4.32
C PHE A 237 0.88 -4.91 -2.89
N ILE A 238 0.23 -5.64 -1.96
CA ILE A 238 0.14 -5.27 -0.54
C ILE A 238 1.54 -5.25 0.09
N LEU A 239 2.32 -6.30 -0.15
CA LEU A 239 3.70 -6.37 0.36
C LEU A 239 4.60 -5.29 -0.26
N ALA A 240 4.41 -5.00 -1.55
CA ALA A 240 5.15 -3.94 -2.22
C ALA A 240 4.86 -2.56 -1.61
N MET A 241 3.59 -2.29 -1.25
CA MET A 241 3.21 -1.05 -0.55
C MET A 241 3.87 -0.99 0.83
N VAL A 242 3.79 -2.05 1.63
CA VAL A 242 4.44 -2.12 2.94
C VAL A 242 5.94 -1.88 2.83
N GLN A 243 6.62 -2.58 1.91
CA GLN A 243 8.07 -2.43 1.74
C GLN A 243 8.46 -1.02 1.29
N SER A 244 7.71 -0.44 0.35
CA SER A 244 7.97 0.92 -0.15
C SER A 244 7.79 1.95 0.97
N GLN A 245 6.69 1.89 1.73
CA GLN A 245 6.45 2.81 2.83
C GLN A 245 7.45 2.62 3.96
N LEU A 246 7.72 1.38 4.36
CA LEU A 246 8.68 1.09 5.42
C LEU A 246 10.08 1.65 5.12
N ILE A 247 10.60 1.43 3.90
CA ILE A 247 11.92 1.94 3.52
C ILE A 247 11.94 3.47 3.58
N ASN A 248 10.92 4.14 3.02
CA ASN A 248 10.83 5.59 3.09
C ASN A 248 10.76 6.09 4.54
N LEU A 249 9.90 5.52 5.36
CA LEU A 249 9.75 5.89 6.78
C LEU A 249 11.05 5.71 7.57
N LEU A 250 11.77 4.61 7.33
CA LEU A 250 13.05 4.34 8.02
C LEU A 250 14.14 5.32 7.58
N CYS A 251 14.21 5.66 6.28
CA CYS A 251 15.17 6.65 5.78
C CYS A 251 14.86 8.05 6.34
N ASP A 252 13.60 8.51 6.19
CA ASP A 252 13.18 9.80 6.70
C ASP A 252 13.41 9.89 8.23
N ARG A 253 13.12 8.83 8.98
CA ARG A 253 13.37 8.77 10.43
C ARG A 253 14.85 8.77 10.79
N ALA A 254 15.68 8.12 9.98
CA ALA A 254 17.12 8.11 10.18
C ALA A 254 17.71 9.52 9.98
N ASP A 255 17.30 10.20 8.91
CA ASP A 255 17.78 11.55 8.60
C ASP A 255 17.31 12.58 9.64
N ASP A 256 16.03 12.52 10.05
CA ASP A 256 15.46 13.52 10.97
C ASP A 256 15.94 13.33 12.42
N LYS A 257 16.14 12.10 12.88
CA LYS A 257 16.39 11.80 14.30
C LYS A 257 17.85 11.49 14.60
N TYR A 258 18.55 10.88 13.66
CA TYR A 258 19.90 10.34 13.91
C TYR A 258 20.99 11.06 13.10
N GLY A 259 20.64 11.82 12.06
CA GLY A 259 21.54 12.70 11.29
C GLY A 259 22.33 11.96 10.22
#